data_6ae4259a1a35993a3a4828719d465744
#
_entry.id   6ae4259a1a35993a3a4828719d465744
#
_cell.length_a   1.000
_cell.length_b   1.000
_cell.length_c   1.000
_cell.angle_alpha   90.00
_cell.angle_beta   90.00
_cell.angle_gamma   90.00
#
_symmetry.space_group_name_H-M   'P 1'
#
loop_
_entity.id
_entity.type
_entity.pdbx_description
1 polymer ?
#
loop_
_entity_poly.entity_id
_entity_poly.type
_entity_poly.pdbx_seq_one_letter_code
_entity_poly.pdbx_strand_id
1 'polypeptide(L)'
;QGPAVTEFRLAILTPDREWFAGPAAAVTAPGQDGEFGVLANHMPMIAGLKPGAVLVREPGGATRWFAVDGGVLGADKSGVRILTGRVVACPTPESARTAVAAFAREA
;
A
#
# COMPACT_ATOMS: atom_id res chain seq x y z
N GLN A 1 30.46 -2.54 9.04
CA GLN A 1 29.16 -2.12 8.58
C GLN A 1 28.30 -3.31 8.22
N GLY A 2 27.05 -3.25 8.60
CA GLY A 2 26.11 -4.28 8.22
C GLY A 2 25.63 -4.14 6.79
N PRO A 3 24.85 -5.08 6.27
CA PRO A 3 24.24 -4.97 4.96
C PRO A 3 23.25 -3.81 4.91
N ALA A 4 23.04 -3.29 3.72
CA ALA A 4 22.02 -2.25 3.52
C ALA A 4 20.64 -2.81 3.82
N VAL A 5 19.77 -1.96 4.37
CA VAL A 5 18.37 -2.32 4.57
C VAL A 5 17.67 -2.24 3.22
N THR A 6 17.12 -3.34 2.76
CA THR A 6 16.48 -3.43 1.45
C THR A 6 15.01 -3.77 1.52
N GLU A 7 14.47 -3.95 2.72
CA GLU A 7 13.05 -4.29 2.89
C GLU A 7 12.53 -3.74 4.20
N PHE A 8 11.21 -3.68 4.28
CA PHE A 8 10.51 -3.25 5.48
C PHE A 8 9.24 -4.08 5.62
N ARG A 9 8.67 -4.09 6.82
CA ARG A 9 7.39 -4.77 7.03
C ARG A 9 6.26 -3.86 6.55
N LEU A 10 5.33 -4.46 5.83
CA LEU A 10 4.16 -3.78 5.33
C LEU A 10 2.91 -4.55 5.75
N ALA A 11 1.90 -3.82 6.21
CA ALA A 11 0.57 -4.39 6.44
C ALA A 11 -0.47 -3.53 5.76
N ILE A 12 -1.45 -4.16 5.13
CA ILE A 12 -2.62 -3.50 4.54
C ILE A 12 -3.83 -4.07 5.25
N LEU A 13 -4.60 -3.21 5.91
CA LEU A 13 -5.62 -3.61 6.87
C LEU A 13 -6.93 -2.90 6.61
N THR A 14 -8.02 -3.64 6.74
CA THR A 14 -9.35 -3.09 6.94
C THR A 14 -9.78 -3.43 8.36
N PRO A 15 -10.88 -2.85 8.88
CA PRO A 15 -11.30 -3.15 10.25
C PRO A 15 -11.55 -4.63 10.52
N ASP A 16 -11.89 -5.41 9.49
CA ASP A 16 -12.26 -6.80 9.67
C ASP A 16 -11.13 -7.78 9.38
N ARG A 17 -10.06 -7.37 8.69
CA ARG A 17 -9.02 -8.33 8.34
C ARG A 17 -7.74 -7.68 7.84
N GLU A 18 -6.72 -8.52 7.75
CA GLU A 18 -5.43 -8.21 7.19
C GLU A 18 -5.39 -8.73 5.75
N TRP A 19 -5.10 -7.84 4.80
CA TRP A 19 -5.07 -8.18 3.37
C TRP A 19 -3.68 -8.50 2.87
N PHE A 20 -2.68 -7.89 3.49
CA PHE A 20 -1.29 -8.17 3.22
C PHE A 20 -0.52 -7.98 4.52
N ALA A 21 0.42 -8.85 4.80
CA ALA A 21 1.33 -8.68 5.92
C ALA A 21 2.61 -9.42 5.57
N GLY A 22 3.69 -8.69 5.49
CA GLY A 22 4.98 -9.31 5.17
C GLY A 22 6.01 -8.30 4.73
N PRO A 23 7.15 -8.78 4.24
CA PRO A 23 8.22 -7.90 3.79
C PRO A 23 7.88 -7.28 2.44
N ALA A 24 8.31 -6.03 2.26
CA ALA A 24 8.18 -5.32 1.00
C ALA A 24 9.49 -4.61 0.72
N ALA A 25 9.86 -4.52 -0.56
CA ALA A 25 11.01 -3.73 -0.99
C ALA A 25 10.57 -2.29 -1.29
N ALA A 26 9.32 -2.12 -1.71
CA ALA A 26 8.76 -0.81 -2.02
C ALA A 26 7.24 -0.89 -2.00
N VAL A 27 6.60 0.23 -1.68
CA VAL A 27 5.16 0.38 -1.85
C VAL A 27 4.89 1.73 -2.50
N THR A 28 3.99 1.76 -3.48
CA THR A 28 3.52 2.98 -4.12
C THR A 28 2.06 3.15 -3.73
N ALA A 29 1.71 4.32 -3.25
CA ALA A 29 0.37 4.56 -2.70
C ALA A 29 -0.26 5.82 -3.29
N PRO A 30 -1.62 5.85 -3.38
CA PRO A 30 -2.32 6.99 -3.96
C PRO A 30 -2.55 8.08 -2.90
N GLY A 31 -1.57 8.94 -2.69
CA GLY A 31 -1.69 10.04 -1.74
C GLY A 31 -2.70 11.09 -2.19
N GLN A 32 -3.24 11.84 -1.24
CA GLN A 32 -4.21 12.89 -1.55
C GLN A 32 -3.62 13.98 -2.44
N ASP A 33 -2.31 14.21 -2.32
CA ASP A 33 -1.62 15.20 -3.12
C ASP A 33 -0.89 14.60 -4.32
N GLY A 34 -1.05 13.32 -4.55
CA GLY A 34 -0.41 12.60 -5.64
C GLY A 34 0.20 11.29 -5.17
N GLU A 35 0.48 10.45 -6.15
CA GLU A 35 1.09 9.16 -5.90
C GLU A 35 2.50 9.33 -5.32
N PHE A 36 2.85 8.51 -4.36
CA PHE A 36 4.18 8.54 -3.76
C PHE A 36 4.65 7.12 -3.44
N GLY A 37 5.96 6.98 -3.33
CA GLY A 37 6.58 5.70 -3.01
C GLY A 37 7.25 5.70 -1.64
N VAL A 38 7.29 4.54 -1.01
CA VAL A 38 8.02 4.32 0.24
C VAL A 38 8.99 3.18 0.02
N LEU A 39 10.25 3.42 0.37
CA LEU A 39 11.31 2.43 0.27
C LEU A 39 11.83 2.11 1.67
N ALA A 40 12.71 1.11 1.76
CA ALA A 40 13.41 0.83 3.00
C ALA A 40 14.17 2.07 3.46
N ASN A 41 14.37 2.20 4.76
CA ASN A 41 14.98 3.40 5.38
C ASN A 41 14.12 4.67 5.23
N HIS A 42 12.82 4.49 5.08
CA HIS A 42 11.88 5.61 5.00
C HIS A 42 11.88 6.44 6.27
N MET A 43 11.61 7.73 6.13
CA MET A 43 11.39 8.62 7.28
C MET A 43 10.01 8.35 7.87
N PRO A 44 9.84 8.55 9.18
CA PRO A 44 8.50 8.49 9.77
C PRO A 44 7.56 9.47 9.06
N MET A 45 6.35 9.01 8.76
CA MET A 45 5.38 9.85 8.07
C MET A 45 3.97 9.33 8.28
N ILE A 46 3.00 10.20 8.09
CA ILE A 46 1.58 9.87 8.01
C ILE A 46 1.05 10.59 6.79
N ALA A 47 0.37 9.87 5.92
CA ALA A 47 -0.18 10.44 4.69
C ALA A 47 -1.61 9.98 4.48
N GLY A 48 -2.50 10.92 4.14
CA GLY A 48 -3.85 10.59 3.73
C GLY A 48 -3.85 10.01 2.32
N LEU A 49 -4.71 9.04 2.08
CA LEU A 49 -4.84 8.38 0.80
C LEU A 49 -6.20 8.68 0.18
N LYS A 50 -6.23 8.81 -1.13
CA LYS A 50 -7.48 8.85 -1.89
C LYS A 50 -7.75 7.46 -2.45
N PRO A 51 -8.97 7.19 -2.92
CA PRO A 51 -9.23 5.93 -3.61
C PRO A 51 -8.25 5.77 -4.78
N GLY A 52 -7.62 4.62 -4.85
CA GLY A 52 -6.60 4.38 -5.86
C GLY A 52 -5.95 3.02 -5.71
N ALA A 53 -4.93 2.79 -6.51
CA ALA A 53 -4.22 1.53 -6.52
C ALA A 53 -2.94 1.63 -5.69
N VAL A 54 -2.71 0.60 -4.90
CA VAL A 54 -1.46 0.40 -4.15
C VAL A 54 -0.68 -0.69 -4.88
N LEU A 55 0.58 -0.39 -5.18
CA LEU A 55 1.50 -1.38 -5.75
C LEU A 55 2.50 -1.78 -4.68
N VAL A 56 2.56 -3.07 -4.39
CA VAL A 56 3.55 -3.64 -3.47
C VAL A 56 4.57 -4.39 -4.30
N ARG A 57 5.85 -4.05 -4.11
CA ARG A 57 6.95 -4.83 -4.67
C ARG A 57 7.57 -5.63 -3.55
N GLU A 58 7.57 -6.95 -3.69
CA GLU A 58 8.15 -7.84 -2.69
C GLU A 58 9.67 -7.93 -2.90
N PRO A 59 10.43 -8.35 -1.87
CA PRO A 59 11.89 -8.40 -1.97
C PRO A 59 12.41 -9.26 -3.11
N GLY A 60 11.68 -10.30 -3.50
CA GLY A 60 12.06 -11.16 -4.62
C GLY A 60 11.71 -10.60 -6.00
N GLY A 61 11.09 -9.43 -6.06
CA GLY A 61 10.69 -8.79 -7.31
C GLY A 61 9.26 -9.00 -7.72
N ALA A 62 8.52 -9.87 -7.06
CA ALA A 62 7.10 -10.06 -7.34
C ALA A 62 6.33 -8.79 -7.00
N THR A 63 5.30 -8.52 -7.77
CA THR A 63 4.44 -7.35 -7.55
C THR A 63 3.03 -7.78 -7.25
N ARG A 64 2.36 -6.98 -6.41
CA ARG A 64 0.96 -7.19 -6.05
C ARG A 64 0.23 -5.87 -6.13
N TRP A 65 -0.98 -5.91 -6.64
CA TRP A 65 -1.84 -4.74 -6.76
C TRP A 65 -3.02 -4.86 -5.81
N PHE A 66 -3.34 -3.75 -5.15
CA PHE A 66 -4.52 -3.67 -4.29
C PHE A 66 -5.26 -2.37 -4.61
N ALA A 67 -6.56 -2.47 -4.82
CA ALA A 67 -7.40 -1.28 -4.89
C ALA A 67 -7.82 -0.93 -3.45
N VAL A 68 -7.64 0.33 -3.07
CA VAL A 68 -8.03 0.80 -1.74
C VAL A 68 -8.99 1.98 -1.90
N ASP A 69 -9.91 2.10 -0.95
CA ASP A 69 -10.93 3.15 -0.96
C ASP A 69 -10.52 4.27 0.00
N GLY A 70 -9.38 4.89 -0.28
CA GLY A 70 -8.85 5.92 0.59
C GLY A 70 -8.17 5.35 1.81
N GLY A 71 -8.02 6.18 2.84
CA GLY A 71 -7.45 5.74 4.11
C GLY A 71 -6.23 6.53 4.52
N VAL A 72 -5.37 5.88 5.29
CA VAL A 72 -4.16 6.48 5.86
C VAL A 72 -3.01 5.51 5.73
N LEU A 73 -1.84 6.03 5.33
CA LEU A 73 -0.59 5.31 5.39
C LEU A 73 0.25 5.88 6.53
N GLY A 74 0.68 5.02 7.43
CA GLY A 74 1.61 5.39 8.49
C GLY A 74 2.90 4.62 8.33
N ALA A 75 4.02 5.31 8.49
CA ALA A 75 5.35 4.70 8.39
C ALA A 75 6.18 5.13 9.58
N ASP A 76 6.90 4.19 10.15
CA ASP A 76 7.87 4.46 11.21
C ASP A 76 8.97 3.39 11.13
N LYS A 77 9.86 3.37 12.10
CA LYS A 77 10.97 2.42 12.05
C LYS A 77 10.54 0.96 12.18
N SER A 78 9.32 0.69 12.66
CA SER A 78 8.82 -0.68 12.77
C SER A 78 8.14 -1.16 11.49
N GLY A 79 7.87 -0.28 10.53
CA GLY A 79 7.30 -0.65 9.25
C GLY A 79 6.28 0.34 8.74
N VAL A 80 5.49 -0.14 7.79
CA VAL A 80 4.47 0.68 7.11
C VAL A 80 3.12 -0.01 7.27
N ARG A 81 2.09 0.78 7.59
CA ARG A 81 0.71 0.30 7.66
C ARG A 81 -0.18 1.15 6.80
N ILE A 82 -1.04 0.48 6.05
CA ILE A 82 -2.12 1.13 5.31
C ILE A 82 -3.42 0.68 5.93
N LEU A 83 -4.20 1.66 6.40
CA LEU A 83 -5.51 1.44 7.01
C LEU A 83 -6.56 2.03 6.09
N THR A 84 -7.51 1.23 5.66
CA THR A 84 -8.51 1.65 4.69
C THR A 84 -9.83 0.95 4.97
N GLY A 85 -10.92 1.46 4.40
CA GLY A 85 -12.24 0.90 4.60
C GLY A 85 -12.54 -0.30 3.72
N ARG A 86 -11.97 -0.34 2.51
CA ARG A 86 -12.19 -1.44 1.56
C ARG A 86 -10.93 -1.71 0.79
N VAL A 87 -10.68 -2.99 0.52
CA VAL A 87 -9.55 -3.46 -0.27
C VAL A 87 -10.03 -4.54 -1.25
N VAL A 88 -9.50 -4.48 -2.46
CA VAL A 88 -9.65 -5.57 -3.42
C VAL A 88 -8.26 -5.95 -3.90
N ALA A 89 -7.87 -7.20 -3.70
CA ALA A 89 -6.62 -7.71 -4.25
C ALA A 89 -6.81 -7.93 -5.75
N CYS A 90 -5.89 -7.42 -6.55
CA CYS A 90 -6.02 -7.40 -8.00
C CYS A 90 -4.79 -8.00 -8.66
N PRO A 91 -4.96 -8.78 -9.74
CA PRO A 91 -3.81 -9.37 -10.43
C PRO A 91 -3.07 -8.39 -11.34
N THR A 92 -3.71 -7.31 -11.77
CA THR A 92 -3.12 -6.39 -12.74
C THR A 92 -3.44 -4.94 -12.35
N PRO A 93 -2.66 -3.96 -12.86
CA PRO A 93 -3.00 -2.55 -12.62
C PRO A 93 -4.35 -2.18 -13.26
N GLU A 94 -4.71 -2.79 -14.38
CA GLU A 94 -6.01 -2.53 -15.02
C GLU A 94 -7.16 -2.98 -14.13
N SER A 95 -7.07 -4.17 -13.54
CA SER A 95 -8.11 -4.65 -12.63
C SER A 95 -8.19 -3.80 -11.37
N ALA A 96 -7.06 -3.24 -10.92
CA ALA A 96 -7.07 -2.33 -9.78
C ALA A 96 -7.81 -1.05 -10.12
N ARG A 97 -7.59 -0.47 -11.29
CA ARG A 97 -8.31 0.75 -11.72
C ARG A 97 -9.82 0.49 -11.82
N THR A 98 -10.19 -0.68 -12.34
CA THR A 98 -11.59 -1.06 -12.42
C THR A 98 -12.22 -1.16 -11.03
N ALA A 99 -11.51 -1.77 -10.08
CA ALA A 99 -12.01 -1.91 -8.71
C ALA A 99 -12.15 -0.56 -8.03
N VAL A 100 -11.19 0.36 -8.24
CA VAL A 100 -11.27 1.71 -7.69
C VAL A 100 -12.50 2.44 -8.23
N ALA A 101 -12.77 2.34 -9.53
CA ALA A 101 -13.94 2.97 -10.12
C ALA A 101 -15.24 2.38 -9.54
N ALA A 102 -15.25 1.09 -9.22
CA ALA A 102 -16.41 0.45 -8.62
C ALA A 102 -16.69 0.97 -7.21
N PHE A 103 -15.67 1.35 -6.45
CA PHE A 103 -15.87 1.95 -5.13
C PHE A 103 -16.75 3.20 -5.21
N ALA A 104 -16.50 4.05 -6.19
CA ALA A 104 -17.29 5.28 -6.36
C ALA A 104 -18.75 4.97 -6.66
N ARG A 105 -19.02 3.92 -7.45
CA ARG A 105 -20.39 3.55 -7.80
C ARG A 105 -21.16 2.92 -6.63
N GLU A 106 -20.43 2.39 -5.65
CA GLU A 106 -21.03 1.72 -4.49
C GLU A 106 -21.19 2.66 -3.29
N ALA A 107 -20.80 3.89 -3.45
CA ALA A 107 -20.85 4.87 -2.36
C ALA A 107 -22.29 5.27 -2.02
#